data_52ecf21b13ad42403ac4582f7d297b44
#
_entry.id   52ecf21b13ad42403ac4582f7d297b44
#
_cell.length_a   1.000
_cell.length_b   1.000
_cell.length_c   1.000
_cell.angle_alpha   90.00
_cell.angle_beta   90.00
_cell.angle_gamma   90.00
#
_symmetry.space_group_name_H-M   'P 1'
#
loop_
_entity.id
_entity.type
_entity.pdbx_description
1 polymer ?
#
loop_
_entity_poly.entity_id
_entity_poly.type
_entity_poly.pdbx_seq_one_letter_code
_entity_poly.pdbx_strand_id
1 'polypeptide(L)'
;MAYGSVGLTTAGGALIVLFYLIMALTSLTREETRLAIERMAELHVPVPALVFWIGLALQFGGIALLLTGWHADVGVCLLIFATVTASAIFHRFWTMQDAFRRAVSRRMLLHNMAIVGGLLLLLQYVR
;
A
#
# COMPACT_ATOMS: atom_id res chain seq x y z
N MET A 1 25.02 5.13 16.26
CA MET A 1 25.72 6.02 15.33
C MET A 1 24.71 6.85 14.55
N ALA A 2 24.72 8.16 14.77
CA ALA A 2 23.72 9.05 14.16
C ALA A 2 23.80 9.04 12.63
N TYR A 3 24.99 9.04 12.06
CA TYR A 3 25.15 9.06 10.61
C TYR A 3 24.61 7.78 9.95
N GLY A 4 24.98 6.63 10.50
CA GLY A 4 24.54 5.36 9.94
C GLY A 4 23.04 5.21 10.02
N SER A 5 22.41 5.55 11.17
CA SER A 5 20.97 5.42 11.33
C SER A 5 20.20 6.40 10.45
N VAL A 6 20.69 7.64 10.27
CA VAL A 6 20.04 8.61 9.38
C VAL A 6 20.13 8.14 7.93
N GLY A 7 21.30 7.66 7.49
CA GLY A 7 21.48 7.17 6.13
C GLY A 7 20.62 5.96 5.84
N LEU A 8 20.56 5.00 6.76
CA LEU A 8 19.75 3.80 6.60
C LEU A 8 18.25 4.15 6.60
N THR A 9 17.82 5.06 7.47
CA THR A 9 16.43 5.47 7.53
C THR A 9 16.01 6.18 6.24
N THR A 10 16.88 7.04 5.71
CA THR A 10 16.61 7.73 4.44
C THR A 10 16.52 6.73 3.29
N ALA A 11 17.44 5.76 3.23
CA ALA A 11 17.41 4.73 2.21
C ALA A 11 16.15 3.87 2.30
N GLY A 12 15.78 3.46 3.52
CA GLY A 12 14.57 2.68 3.74
C GLY A 12 13.31 3.44 3.36
N GLY A 13 13.23 4.70 3.74
CA GLY A 13 12.11 5.56 3.37
C GLY A 13 12.01 5.75 1.86
N ALA A 14 13.14 5.95 1.19
CA ALA A 14 13.17 6.09 -0.27
C ALA A 14 12.67 4.83 -0.97
N LEU A 15 13.06 3.66 -0.48
CA LEU A 15 12.59 2.39 -1.04
C LEU A 15 11.08 2.22 -0.87
N ILE A 16 10.55 2.59 0.29
CA ILE A 16 9.12 2.53 0.55
C ILE A 16 8.36 3.47 -0.39
N VAL A 17 8.83 4.71 -0.53
CA VAL A 17 8.20 5.69 -1.42
C VAL A 17 8.25 5.20 -2.86
N LEU A 18 9.39 4.68 -3.30
CA LEU A 18 9.55 4.14 -4.65
C LEU A 18 8.58 2.99 -4.91
N PHE A 19 8.44 2.07 -3.94
CA PHE A 19 7.50 0.96 -4.04
C PHE A 19 6.07 1.47 -4.26
N TYR A 20 5.61 2.38 -3.40
CA TYR A 20 4.24 2.89 -3.50
C TYR A 20 4.02 3.72 -4.77
N LEU A 21 5.03 4.48 -5.18
CA LEU A 21 4.94 5.29 -6.39
C LEU A 21 4.78 4.40 -7.63
N ILE A 22 5.61 3.36 -7.75
CA ILE A 22 5.50 2.41 -8.85
C ILE A 22 4.15 1.72 -8.84
N MET A 23 3.71 1.25 -7.67
CA MET A 23 2.42 0.59 -7.55
C MET A 23 1.26 1.50 -7.92
N ALA A 24 1.31 2.76 -7.48
CA ALA A 24 0.26 3.72 -7.77
C ALA A 24 0.22 4.09 -9.25
N LEU A 25 1.39 4.30 -9.86
CA LEU A 25 1.47 4.63 -11.29
C LEU A 25 1.00 3.48 -12.17
N THR A 26 1.39 2.25 -11.84
CA THR A 26 0.92 1.08 -12.60
C THR A 26 -0.58 0.87 -12.46
N SER A 27 -1.15 1.23 -11.32
CA SER A 27 -2.60 1.13 -11.09
C SER A 27 -3.40 2.10 -11.95
N LEU A 28 -2.76 3.13 -12.51
CA LEU A 28 -3.42 4.09 -13.39
C LEU A 28 -3.56 3.60 -14.83
N THR A 29 -2.91 2.49 -15.20
CA THR A 29 -3.09 1.92 -16.53
C THR A 29 -4.54 1.46 -16.68
N ARG A 30 -5.07 1.57 -17.91
CA ARG A 30 -6.48 1.20 -18.17
C ARG A 30 -6.77 -0.25 -17.77
N GLU A 31 -5.86 -1.15 -18.10
CA GLU A 31 -6.03 -2.57 -17.79
C GLU A 31 -6.03 -2.84 -16.29
N GLU A 32 -5.04 -2.30 -15.56
CA GLU A 32 -4.95 -2.51 -14.11
C GLU A 32 -6.15 -1.91 -13.38
N THR A 33 -6.58 -0.72 -13.79
CA THR A 33 -7.77 -0.07 -13.22
C THR A 33 -9.00 -0.95 -13.42
N ARG A 34 -9.20 -1.44 -14.64
CA ARG A 34 -10.34 -2.29 -14.98
C ARG A 34 -10.31 -3.58 -14.17
N LEU A 35 -9.15 -4.25 -14.12
CA LEU A 35 -9.00 -5.51 -13.39
C LEU A 35 -9.27 -5.32 -11.90
N ALA A 36 -8.77 -4.24 -11.31
CA ALA A 36 -8.97 -3.97 -9.89
C ALA A 36 -10.44 -3.74 -9.56
N ILE A 37 -11.13 -2.94 -10.38
CA ILE A 37 -12.55 -2.64 -10.17
C ILE A 37 -13.39 -3.90 -10.35
N GLU A 38 -13.10 -4.70 -11.39
CA GLU A 38 -13.80 -5.96 -11.61
C GLU A 38 -13.59 -6.92 -10.44
N ARG A 39 -12.37 -7.01 -9.93
CA ARG A 39 -12.06 -7.88 -8.80
C ARG A 39 -12.81 -7.43 -7.54
N MET A 40 -12.87 -6.13 -7.29
CA MET A 40 -13.63 -5.59 -6.16
C MET A 40 -15.11 -5.93 -6.28
N ALA A 41 -15.67 -5.84 -7.49
CA ALA A 41 -17.06 -6.20 -7.73
C ALA A 41 -17.31 -7.68 -7.43
N GLU A 42 -16.41 -8.56 -7.85
CA GLU A 42 -16.48 -9.99 -7.53
C GLU A 42 -16.44 -10.26 -6.03
N LEU A 43 -15.71 -9.43 -5.28
CA LEU A 43 -15.58 -9.55 -3.83
C LEU A 43 -16.71 -8.85 -3.07
N HIS A 44 -17.73 -8.39 -3.78
CA HIS A 44 -18.92 -7.73 -3.22
C HIS A 44 -18.58 -6.42 -2.49
N VAL A 45 -17.54 -5.71 -2.94
CA VAL A 45 -17.23 -4.38 -2.43
C VAL A 45 -18.28 -3.40 -2.95
N PRO A 46 -18.94 -2.62 -2.06
CA PRO A 46 -19.92 -1.64 -2.53
C PRO A 46 -19.23 -0.50 -3.30
N VAL A 47 -19.85 -0.04 -4.37
CA VAL A 47 -19.37 1.05 -5.22
C VAL A 47 -17.87 0.86 -5.55
N PRO A 48 -17.49 -0.24 -6.24
CA PRO A 48 -16.07 -0.60 -6.38
C PRO A 48 -15.23 0.47 -7.07
N ALA A 49 -15.77 1.14 -8.08
CA ALA A 49 -15.02 2.19 -8.76
C ALA A 49 -14.69 3.35 -7.83
N LEU A 50 -15.62 3.77 -6.99
CA LEU A 50 -15.39 4.84 -6.02
C LEU A 50 -14.36 4.43 -4.98
N VAL A 51 -14.47 3.21 -4.45
CA VAL A 51 -13.52 2.67 -3.48
C VAL A 51 -12.11 2.62 -4.07
N PHE A 52 -11.99 2.16 -5.32
CA PHE A 52 -10.70 2.12 -6.01
C PHE A 52 -10.06 3.50 -6.11
N TRP A 53 -10.82 4.50 -6.56
CA TRP A 53 -10.27 5.85 -6.75
C TRP A 53 -9.96 6.54 -5.42
N ILE A 54 -10.76 6.32 -4.38
CA ILE A 54 -10.46 6.83 -3.05
C ILE A 54 -9.17 6.21 -2.52
N GLY A 55 -9.00 4.90 -2.66
CA GLY A 55 -7.79 4.21 -2.23
C GLY A 55 -6.55 4.73 -2.94
N LEU A 56 -6.66 4.94 -4.24
CA LEU A 56 -5.55 5.47 -5.05
C LEU A 56 -5.23 6.92 -4.65
N ALA A 57 -6.26 7.73 -4.39
CA ALA A 57 -6.06 9.11 -3.93
C ALA A 57 -5.35 9.15 -2.58
N LEU A 58 -5.72 8.27 -1.65
CA LEU A 58 -5.03 8.16 -0.36
C LEU A 58 -3.56 7.78 -0.55
N GLN A 59 -3.29 6.88 -1.47
CA GLN A 59 -1.93 6.42 -1.75
C GLN A 59 -1.07 7.56 -2.33
N PHE A 60 -1.58 8.27 -3.33
CA PHE A 60 -0.87 9.42 -3.89
C PHE A 60 -0.71 10.54 -2.87
N GLY A 61 -1.74 10.81 -2.07
CA GLY A 61 -1.67 11.80 -1.01
C GLY A 61 -0.61 11.47 0.02
N GLY A 62 -0.55 10.21 0.45
CA GLY A 62 0.48 9.75 1.38
C GLY A 62 1.88 9.91 0.82
N ILE A 63 2.08 9.54 -0.46
CA ILE A 63 3.36 9.70 -1.14
C ILE A 63 3.76 11.17 -1.21
N ALA A 64 2.84 12.04 -1.58
CA ALA A 64 3.10 13.48 -1.70
C ALA A 64 3.51 14.09 -0.36
N LEU A 65 2.82 13.73 0.72
CA LEU A 65 3.15 14.22 2.06
C LEU A 65 4.53 13.76 2.51
N LEU A 66 4.88 12.52 2.21
CA LEU A 66 6.22 11.99 2.52
C LEU A 66 7.30 12.70 1.72
N LEU A 67 7.08 12.90 0.42
CA LEU A 67 8.08 13.53 -0.45
C LEU A 67 8.31 15.00 -0.11
N THR A 68 7.26 15.71 0.26
CA THR A 68 7.37 17.14 0.61
C THR A 68 7.83 17.35 2.04
N GLY A 69 7.73 16.33 2.89
CA GLY A 69 8.04 16.46 4.32
C GLY A 69 6.99 17.20 5.11
N TRP A 70 5.91 17.65 4.46
CA TRP A 70 4.82 18.35 5.13
C TRP A 70 3.83 17.33 5.67
N HIS A 71 3.65 17.33 6.98
CA HIS A 71 2.80 16.33 7.65
C HIS A 71 3.15 14.90 7.21
N ALA A 72 4.45 14.57 7.20
CA ALA A 72 4.92 13.25 6.77
C ALA A 72 4.33 12.13 7.61
N ASP A 73 4.08 12.36 8.89
CA ASP A 73 3.42 11.41 9.78
C ASP A 73 2.01 11.05 9.29
N VAL A 74 1.25 12.04 8.84
CA VAL A 74 -0.07 11.82 8.25
C VAL A 74 0.08 11.01 6.96
N GLY A 75 1.09 11.33 6.14
CA GLY A 75 1.37 10.59 4.92
C GLY A 75 1.60 9.11 5.18
N VAL A 76 2.42 8.77 6.18
CA VAL A 76 2.67 7.38 6.56
C VAL A 76 1.38 6.71 7.01
N CYS A 77 0.57 7.40 7.81
CA CYS A 77 -0.71 6.84 8.28
C CYS A 77 -1.66 6.55 7.12
N LEU A 78 -1.71 7.43 6.11
CA LEU A 78 -2.52 7.20 4.92
C LEU A 78 -2.06 5.94 4.17
N LEU A 79 -0.75 5.75 4.04
CA LEU A 79 -0.20 4.57 3.38
C LEU A 79 -0.50 3.29 4.17
N ILE A 80 -0.39 3.34 5.50
CA ILE A 80 -0.75 2.20 6.35
C ILE A 80 -2.23 1.84 6.16
N PHE A 81 -3.09 2.83 6.22
CA PHE A 81 -4.53 2.62 6.06
C PHE A 81 -4.85 2.02 4.70
N ALA A 82 -4.26 2.57 3.63
CA ALA A 82 -4.48 2.06 2.28
C ALA A 82 -3.99 0.61 2.13
N THR A 83 -2.83 0.29 2.70
CA THR A 83 -2.25 -1.05 2.62
C THR A 83 -3.10 -2.07 3.36
N VAL A 84 -3.52 -1.75 4.58
CA VAL A 84 -4.35 -2.65 5.39
C VAL A 84 -5.69 -2.88 4.71
N THR A 85 -6.30 -1.82 4.19
CA THR A 85 -7.59 -1.92 3.51
C THR A 85 -7.47 -2.76 2.23
N ALA A 86 -6.45 -2.50 1.40
CA ALA A 86 -6.23 -3.27 0.19
C ALA A 86 -5.97 -4.74 0.49
N SER A 87 -5.20 -5.04 1.54
CA SER A 87 -4.95 -6.41 1.95
C SER A 87 -6.23 -7.12 2.38
N ALA A 88 -7.09 -6.43 3.13
CA ALA A 88 -8.35 -6.97 3.57
C ALA A 88 -9.31 -7.22 2.40
N ILE A 89 -9.20 -6.45 1.34
CA ILE A 89 -10.06 -6.61 0.16
C ILE A 89 -9.51 -7.69 -0.77
N PHE A 90 -8.23 -7.60 -1.16
CA PHE A 90 -7.69 -8.39 -2.26
C PHE A 90 -7.00 -9.67 -1.83
N HIS A 91 -6.51 -9.76 -0.59
CA HIS A 91 -5.67 -10.89 -0.17
C HIS A 91 -6.33 -11.75 0.90
N ARG A 92 -7.62 -12.03 0.69
CA ARG A 92 -8.40 -12.92 1.56
C ARG A 92 -8.15 -14.38 1.18
N PHE A 93 -6.96 -14.89 1.47
CA PHE A 93 -6.58 -16.23 1.06
C PHE A 93 -7.52 -17.30 1.65
N TRP A 94 -8.09 -17.05 2.82
CA TRP A 94 -8.98 -18.01 3.50
C TRP A 94 -10.33 -18.18 2.79
N THR A 95 -10.68 -17.29 1.87
CA THR A 95 -11.91 -17.42 1.06
C THR A 95 -11.65 -18.04 -0.30
N MET A 96 -10.38 -18.29 -0.65
CA MET A 96 -10.01 -18.81 -1.97
C MET A 96 -9.97 -20.32 -1.97
N GLN A 97 -10.57 -20.93 -2.99
CA GLN A 97 -10.60 -22.38 -3.14
C GLN A 97 -9.43 -22.92 -3.94
N ASP A 98 -8.95 -22.16 -4.93
CA ASP A 98 -7.81 -22.55 -5.73
C ASP A 98 -6.53 -22.50 -4.91
N ALA A 99 -5.80 -23.63 -4.85
CA ALA A 99 -4.62 -23.76 -3.99
C ALA A 99 -3.51 -22.77 -4.38
N PHE A 100 -3.30 -22.56 -5.68
CA PHE A 100 -2.25 -21.63 -6.13
C PHE A 100 -2.60 -20.19 -5.78
N ARG A 101 -3.84 -19.77 -6.06
CA ARG A 101 -4.29 -18.41 -5.74
C ARG A 101 -4.25 -18.14 -4.24
N ARG A 102 -4.63 -19.13 -3.45
CA ARG A 102 -4.57 -19.03 -1.99
C ARG A 102 -3.15 -18.85 -1.50
N ALA A 103 -2.21 -19.63 -2.04
CA ALA A 103 -0.80 -19.53 -1.66
C ALA A 103 -0.22 -18.17 -2.03
N VAL A 104 -0.50 -17.66 -3.23
CA VAL A 104 -0.04 -16.35 -3.68
C VAL A 104 -0.62 -15.25 -2.81
N SER A 105 -1.93 -15.28 -2.54
CA SER A 105 -2.58 -14.25 -1.72
C SER A 105 -2.05 -14.25 -0.29
N ARG A 106 -1.82 -15.43 0.28
CA ARG A 106 -1.23 -15.53 1.61
C ARG A 106 0.16 -14.88 1.66
N ARG A 107 0.99 -15.14 0.64
CA ARG A 107 2.32 -14.51 0.56
C ARG A 107 2.22 -13.00 0.44
N MET A 108 1.31 -12.51 -0.38
CA MET A 108 1.14 -11.07 -0.56
C MET A 108 0.65 -10.40 0.73
N LEU A 109 -0.24 -11.07 1.46
CA LEU A 109 -0.67 -10.57 2.76
C LEU A 109 0.50 -10.47 3.74
N LEU A 110 1.34 -11.50 3.78
CA LEU A 110 2.52 -11.50 4.64
C LEU A 110 3.53 -10.43 4.23
N HIS A 111 3.74 -10.25 2.92
CA HIS A 111 4.59 -9.16 2.43
C HIS A 111 4.05 -7.79 2.85
N ASN A 112 2.74 -7.60 2.76
CA ASN A 112 2.12 -6.35 3.17
C ASN A 112 2.24 -6.11 4.69
N MET A 113 2.23 -7.17 5.49
CA MET A 113 2.51 -7.05 6.92
C MET A 113 3.92 -6.50 7.16
N ALA A 114 4.90 -7.00 6.39
CA ALA A 114 6.28 -6.49 6.49
C ALA A 114 6.37 -5.03 6.04
N ILE A 115 5.63 -4.65 5.01
CA ILE A 115 5.58 -3.26 4.54
C ILE A 115 4.99 -2.36 5.61
N VAL A 116 3.91 -2.79 6.25
CA VAL A 116 3.30 -2.03 7.35
C VAL A 116 4.28 -1.89 8.51
N GLY A 117 5.04 -2.95 8.81
CA GLY A 117 6.11 -2.87 9.82
C GLY A 117 7.13 -1.81 9.47
N GLY A 118 7.56 -1.77 8.21
CA GLY A 118 8.48 -0.72 7.73
C GLY A 118 7.88 0.67 7.85
N LEU A 119 6.60 0.80 7.53
CA LEU A 119 5.88 2.08 7.64
C LEU A 119 5.79 2.55 9.10
N LEU A 120 5.57 1.62 10.03
CA LEU A 120 5.54 1.97 11.46
C LEU A 120 6.90 2.48 11.95
N LEU A 121 7.98 1.85 11.49
CA LEU A 121 9.33 2.34 11.80
C LEU A 121 9.57 3.71 11.18
N LEU A 122 9.11 3.92 9.95
CA LEU A 122 9.22 5.22 9.29
C LEU A 122 8.39 6.27 10.02
N LEU A 123 7.21 5.91 10.51
CA LEU A 123 6.36 6.82 11.29
C LEU A 123 7.09 7.32 12.52
N GLN A 124 7.79 6.45 13.22
CA GLN A 124 8.59 6.84 14.39
C GLN A 124 9.65 7.86 14.03
N TYR A 125 10.26 7.71 12.84
CA TYR A 125 11.30 8.63 12.38
C TYR A 125 10.77 10.00 11.99
N VAL A 126 9.62 10.06 11.28
CA VAL A 126 9.09 11.32 10.73
C VAL A 126 8.18 12.07 11.71
N ARG A 127 7.82 11.45 12.78
CA ARG A 127 6.91 11.98 13.78
C ARG A 127 7.55 13.04 14.69
#